data_c1d433fae55219f49dc7b41572e7ac54
#
_entry.id   c1d433fae55219f49dc7b41572e7ac54
#
_cell.length_a   1.000
_cell.length_b   1.000
_cell.length_c   1.000
_cell.angle_alpha   90.00
_cell.angle_beta   90.00
_cell.angle_gamma   90.00
#
_symmetry.space_group_name_H-M   'P 1'
#
loop_
_entity.id
_entity.type
_entity.pdbx_description
1 polymer ?
#
loop_
_entity_poly.entity_id
_entity_poly.type
_entity_poly.pdbx_seq_one_letter_code
_entity_poly.pdbx_strand_id
1 'polypeptide(L)'
;RLRQMIATVPVSDAIAIHLSDSGITVEGDTKGVTAVSGKTVTISASGNYTVDGTITDGQILVNVVDPTADSDAVSLYLQGVTMTSSTGAPCILGQSAGKLKLTCSGINTLTDTAAAVNADTSGVIYGDCDITVTKNSTGTLNITSSMNTAIRSKDDIKLNGGDISINTDVDATSDADAIRANNTLEIDGASVTVTSSADGLKSAKEDVSILSGKVSIKAGNDAVQAATALNISGGTVTASGDRGFTLDENGVLAITGGDVLATATDYAFGMDSAGTAVTVNTSGCTQGVVQLDYAAEWKKSNAVTLKKGSSTVFEMTPNKKYTYVLASSGSLSGSDSYTLYTDGTQMTHDGSDNGTFAMTGTLTKFTGVQELAGGSVTPTDDTVATALVYSGSSVTATNASGSVVSNPSNLTIS
;
A
#
# COMPACT_ATOMS: atom_id res chain seq x y z
N ARG A 1 24.54 16.53 -23.42
CA ARG A 1 23.90 16.36 -22.08
C ARG A 1 22.88 17.48 -21.93
N LEU A 2 21.60 17.24 -22.27
CA LEU A 2 20.53 18.17 -21.94
C LEU A 2 20.33 18.07 -20.42
N ARG A 3 20.71 19.08 -19.66
CA ARG A 3 20.12 19.34 -18.35
C ARG A 3 18.64 19.67 -18.61
N GLN A 4 17.75 18.78 -18.24
CA GLN A 4 16.35 19.11 -18.18
C GLN A 4 16.22 20.21 -17.12
N MET A 5 16.00 21.44 -17.55
CA MET A 5 15.68 22.54 -16.66
C MET A 5 14.32 22.20 -16.05
N ILE A 6 14.33 21.70 -14.82
CA ILE A 6 13.12 21.56 -14.04
C ILE A 6 12.67 22.99 -13.75
N ALA A 7 11.52 23.37 -14.31
CA ALA A 7 10.92 24.65 -13.98
C ALA A 7 10.52 24.61 -12.51
N THR A 8 11.25 25.29 -11.66
CA THR A 8 10.88 25.49 -10.25
C THR A 8 9.64 26.35 -10.23
N VAL A 9 8.55 25.83 -9.64
CA VAL A 9 7.35 26.65 -9.41
C VAL A 9 7.67 27.61 -8.26
N PRO A 10 7.59 28.94 -8.48
CA PRO A 10 7.85 29.89 -7.41
C PRO A 10 6.80 29.77 -6.32
N VAL A 11 7.24 29.63 -5.08
CA VAL A 11 6.39 29.65 -3.89
C VAL A 11 6.56 31.03 -3.23
N SER A 12 5.47 31.78 -3.03
CA SER A 12 5.56 33.11 -2.42
C SER A 12 6.04 33.02 -0.98
N ASP A 13 6.91 33.94 -0.60
CA ASP A 13 7.46 34.06 0.77
C ASP A 13 8.21 32.81 1.27
N ALA A 14 8.74 31.99 0.35
CA ALA A 14 9.51 30.80 0.69
C ALA A 14 10.97 31.13 0.99
N ILE A 15 11.51 30.48 2.02
CA ILE A 15 12.95 30.41 2.26
C ILE A 15 13.49 29.30 1.37
N ALA A 16 14.53 29.60 0.59
CA ALA A 16 15.13 28.64 -0.33
C ALA A 16 16.33 27.92 0.31
N ILE A 17 16.30 26.60 0.27
CA ILE A 17 17.36 25.72 0.79
C ILE A 17 17.96 24.95 -0.39
N HIS A 18 19.26 25.13 -0.60
CA HIS A 18 20.01 24.46 -1.66
C HIS A 18 20.98 23.45 -1.06
N LEU A 19 20.78 22.18 -1.33
CA LEU A 19 21.57 21.07 -0.82
C LEU A 19 22.78 20.81 -1.73
N SER A 20 23.94 20.65 -1.13
CA SER A 20 25.17 20.29 -1.84
C SER A 20 26.13 19.57 -0.90
N ASP A 21 26.96 18.68 -1.44
CA ASP A 21 28.05 18.03 -0.67
C ASP A 21 29.15 19.02 -0.24
N SER A 22 29.26 20.14 -0.91
CA SER A 22 30.17 21.24 -0.51
C SER A 22 29.59 22.13 0.59
N GLY A 23 28.32 21.98 0.93
CA GLY A 23 27.61 22.72 1.96
C GLY A 23 26.16 23.03 1.57
N ILE A 24 25.37 23.37 2.58
CA ILE A 24 23.98 23.81 2.40
C ILE A 24 23.96 25.32 2.41
N THR A 25 23.27 25.91 1.45
CA THR A 25 23.03 27.37 1.42
C THR A 25 21.56 27.68 1.58
N VAL A 26 21.27 28.80 2.24
CA VAL A 26 19.91 29.26 2.52
C VAL A 26 19.76 30.70 2.02
N GLU A 27 18.68 30.97 1.31
CA GLU A 27 18.36 32.30 0.80
C GLU A 27 16.97 32.73 1.27
N GLY A 28 16.80 34.03 1.53
CA GLY A 28 15.52 34.62 1.88
C GLY A 28 15.11 34.44 3.35
N ASP A 29 15.97 33.92 4.22
CA ASP A 29 15.69 33.82 5.66
C ASP A 29 15.94 35.15 6.37
N THR A 30 14.97 36.04 6.28
CA THR A 30 15.05 37.38 6.94
C THR A 30 14.71 37.32 8.43
N LYS A 31 14.20 36.19 8.91
CA LYS A 31 13.76 36.02 10.31
C LYS A 31 14.77 35.20 11.15
N GLY A 32 15.76 34.60 10.53
CA GLY A 32 16.72 33.76 11.21
C GLY A 32 16.11 32.48 11.77
N VAL A 33 15.18 31.88 11.02
CA VAL A 33 14.47 30.64 11.43
C VAL A 33 15.14 29.38 10.87
N THR A 34 16.27 29.53 10.17
CA THR A 34 17.06 28.42 9.70
C THR A 34 18.49 28.49 10.27
N ALA A 35 19.11 27.36 10.50
CA ALA A 35 20.51 27.28 10.89
C ALA A 35 21.19 26.11 10.16
N VAL A 36 22.37 26.34 9.63
CA VAL A 36 23.17 25.32 8.96
C VAL A 36 24.35 24.95 9.84
N SER A 37 24.51 23.66 10.13
CA SER A 37 25.66 23.10 10.84
C SER A 37 26.13 21.84 10.13
N GLY A 38 27.33 21.87 9.55
CA GLY A 38 27.83 20.78 8.70
C GLY A 38 26.89 20.52 7.53
N LYS A 39 26.39 19.30 7.43
CA LYS A 39 25.41 18.88 6.39
C LYS A 39 23.97 18.84 6.89
N THR A 40 23.67 19.52 7.99
CA THR A 40 22.30 19.63 8.54
C THR A 40 21.80 21.06 8.42
N VAL A 41 20.61 21.22 7.88
CA VAL A 41 19.82 22.45 7.98
C VAL A 41 18.70 22.23 8.98
N THR A 42 18.65 23.10 10.00
CA THR A 42 17.59 23.09 11.01
C THR A 42 16.59 24.18 10.69
N ILE A 43 15.31 23.83 10.67
CA ILE A 43 14.17 24.74 10.51
C ILE A 43 13.46 24.85 11.86
N SER A 44 13.35 26.05 12.41
CA SER A 44 12.85 26.29 13.77
C SER A 44 11.49 27.00 13.86
N ALA A 45 10.86 27.25 12.73
CA ALA A 45 9.52 27.85 12.68
C ALA A 45 8.69 27.33 11.52
N SER A 46 7.36 27.43 11.64
CA SER A 46 6.44 27.15 10.53
C SER A 46 6.68 28.10 9.35
N GLY A 47 6.24 27.72 8.18
CA GLY A 47 6.40 28.51 6.95
C GLY A 47 6.65 27.66 5.73
N ASN A 48 6.99 28.34 4.62
CA ASN A 48 7.25 27.71 3.33
C ASN A 48 8.75 27.67 3.05
N TYR A 49 9.24 26.50 2.70
CA TYR A 49 10.66 26.24 2.41
C TYR A 49 10.76 25.47 1.12
N THR A 50 11.43 26.06 0.11
CA THR A 50 11.78 25.32 -1.10
C THR A 50 13.10 24.60 -0.90
N VAL A 51 13.19 23.39 -1.39
CA VAL A 51 14.40 22.56 -1.26
C VAL A 51 14.76 21.97 -2.61
N ASP A 52 16.00 22.12 -3.01
CA ASP A 52 16.56 21.49 -4.18
C ASP A 52 18.00 21.00 -3.93
N GLY A 53 18.56 20.32 -4.91
CA GLY A 53 19.96 19.91 -4.91
C GLY A 53 20.20 18.49 -4.43
N THR A 54 21.49 18.17 -4.27
CA THR A 54 21.99 16.82 -3.99
C THR A 54 22.95 16.83 -2.83
N ILE A 55 22.71 15.97 -1.84
CA ILE A 55 23.59 15.84 -0.67
C ILE A 55 23.69 14.40 -0.20
N THR A 56 24.90 13.97 0.19
CA THR A 56 25.19 12.70 0.84
C THR A 56 25.43 12.91 2.32
N ASP A 57 24.76 12.10 3.15
CA ASP A 57 24.78 12.19 4.62
C ASP A 57 24.38 13.57 5.16
N GLY A 58 23.44 14.22 4.44
CA GLY A 58 22.82 15.45 4.85
C GLY A 58 21.46 15.21 5.48
N GLN A 59 20.96 16.19 6.23
CA GLN A 59 19.67 16.12 6.90
C GLN A 59 18.93 17.46 6.85
N ILE A 60 17.64 17.40 6.60
CA ILE A 60 16.70 18.49 6.88
C ILE A 60 16.07 18.17 8.23
N LEU A 61 16.40 18.94 9.24
CA LEU A 61 15.87 18.82 10.59
C LEU A 61 14.81 19.90 10.82
N VAL A 62 13.57 19.49 11.02
CA VAL A 62 12.49 20.36 11.43
C VAL A 62 12.34 20.28 12.94
N ASN A 63 12.62 21.39 13.63
CA ASN A 63 12.60 21.46 15.08
C ASN A 63 12.03 22.82 15.52
N VAL A 64 10.70 22.94 15.39
CA VAL A 64 9.98 24.14 15.83
C VAL A 64 10.09 24.28 17.35
N VAL A 65 10.49 25.46 17.83
CA VAL A 65 10.83 25.68 19.23
C VAL A 65 9.62 25.45 20.15
N ASP A 66 8.46 25.93 19.75
CA ASP A 66 7.20 25.71 20.48
C ASP A 66 6.08 25.41 19.49
N PRO A 67 5.87 24.13 19.16
CA PRO A 67 4.87 23.73 18.17
C PRO A 67 3.43 23.94 18.66
N THR A 68 3.22 24.23 19.94
CA THR A 68 1.91 24.58 20.47
C THR A 68 1.57 26.05 20.18
N ALA A 69 2.55 26.92 20.31
CA ALA A 69 2.39 28.36 20.00
C ALA A 69 2.51 28.60 18.48
N ASP A 70 3.36 27.85 17.79
CA ASP A 70 3.54 27.87 16.35
C ASP A 70 3.04 26.54 15.75
N SER A 71 1.73 26.39 15.70
CA SER A 71 1.04 25.16 15.28
C SER A 71 0.81 25.06 13.78
N ASP A 72 1.22 26.05 13.01
CA ASP A 72 1.14 26.03 11.55
C ASP A 72 2.10 25.01 10.95
N ALA A 73 1.91 24.68 9.70
CA ALA A 73 2.73 23.69 9.02
C ALA A 73 4.13 24.22 8.69
N VAL A 74 5.14 23.36 8.85
CA VAL A 74 6.38 23.49 8.11
C VAL A 74 6.16 22.81 6.76
N SER A 75 6.13 23.59 5.70
CA SER A 75 5.86 23.14 4.33
C SER A 75 7.15 23.11 3.53
N LEU A 76 7.62 21.90 3.20
CA LEU A 76 8.78 21.65 2.36
C LEU A 76 8.33 21.41 0.92
N TYR A 77 8.76 22.26 0.02
CA TYR A 77 8.55 22.12 -1.42
C TYR A 77 9.78 21.46 -2.02
N LEU A 78 9.73 20.16 -2.24
CA LEU A 78 10.83 19.37 -2.78
C LEU A 78 10.84 19.50 -4.31
N GLN A 79 11.90 20.10 -4.85
CA GLN A 79 12.01 20.48 -6.26
C GLN A 79 13.27 19.89 -6.87
N GLY A 80 13.29 18.57 -7.09
CA GLY A 80 14.44 17.85 -7.61
C GLY A 80 15.51 17.57 -6.54
N VAL A 81 15.09 17.14 -5.36
CA VAL A 81 15.96 16.77 -4.24
C VAL A 81 16.51 15.37 -4.41
N THR A 82 17.82 15.22 -4.20
CA THR A 82 18.46 13.90 -4.07
C THR A 82 19.25 13.85 -2.76
N MET A 83 18.84 12.97 -1.84
CA MET A 83 19.52 12.78 -0.57
C MET A 83 19.85 11.30 -0.35
N THR A 84 21.03 11.03 0.18
CA THR A 84 21.46 9.68 0.57
C THR A 84 21.95 9.70 2.01
N SER A 85 21.49 8.76 2.82
CA SER A 85 21.96 8.53 4.17
C SER A 85 22.65 7.16 4.25
N SER A 86 23.92 7.14 4.67
CA SER A 86 24.69 5.92 4.91
C SER A 86 24.65 5.46 6.36
N THR A 87 24.18 6.31 7.28
CA THR A 87 24.16 6.07 8.73
C THR A 87 22.82 5.62 9.26
N GLY A 88 21.75 5.70 8.44
CA GLY A 88 20.38 5.46 8.88
C GLY A 88 19.72 6.66 9.57
N ALA A 89 20.40 7.80 9.65
CA ALA A 89 19.77 9.05 10.05
C ALA A 89 18.71 9.44 8.98
N PRO A 90 17.51 9.90 9.38
CA PRO A 90 16.52 10.36 8.43
C PRO A 90 17.05 11.45 7.50
N CYS A 91 16.72 11.37 6.21
CA CYS A 91 16.97 12.48 5.29
C CYS A 91 16.15 13.71 5.68
N ILE A 92 14.89 13.48 6.06
CA ILE A 92 13.98 14.51 6.59
C ILE A 92 13.51 14.05 7.97
N LEU A 93 13.84 14.81 9.00
CA LEU A 93 13.47 14.54 10.39
C LEU A 93 12.57 15.65 10.92
N GLY A 94 11.30 15.35 11.12
CA GLY A 94 10.34 16.20 11.82
C GLY A 94 10.36 15.93 13.32
N GLN A 95 11.34 16.46 14.01
CA GLN A 95 11.51 16.24 15.44
C GLN A 95 10.47 17.00 16.26
N SER A 96 10.08 18.20 15.82
CA SER A 96 9.05 19.03 16.44
C SER A 96 8.42 19.93 15.40
N ALA A 97 7.12 19.83 15.21
CA ALA A 97 6.32 20.73 14.38
C ALA A 97 4.84 20.53 14.68
N GLY A 98 4.02 21.55 14.39
CA GLY A 98 2.57 21.35 14.37
C GLY A 98 2.16 20.34 13.29
N LYS A 99 2.71 20.49 12.09
CA LYS A 99 2.55 19.58 10.94
C LYS A 99 3.77 19.68 10.02
N LEU A 100 4.16 18.55 9.41
CA LEU A 100 5.13 18.52 8.34
C LEU A 100 4.41 18.24 7.02
N LYS A 101 4.48 19.17 6.07
CA LYS A 101 3.90 19.02 4.73
C LYS A 101 4.99 18.94 3.69
N LEU A 102 4.85 18.01 2.76
CA LEU A 102 5.74 17.81 1.63
C LEU A 102 4.94 18.06 0.35
N THR A 103 5.41 18.95 -0.50
CA THR A 103 4.88 19.16 -1.85
C THR A 103 5.97 18.85 -2.85
N CYS A 104 5.78 17.83 -3.67
CA CYS A 104 6.79 17.32 -4.57
C CYS A 104 6.55 17.82 -6.00
N SER A 105 7.57 18.41 -6.62
CA SER A 105 7.64 18.70 -8.05
C SER A 105 8.92 18.13 -8.63
N GLY A 106 8.90 17.76 -9.92
CA GLY A 106 10.03 17.07 -10.54
C GLY A 106 10.29 15.69 -9.93
N ILE A 107 11.54 15.25 -9.94
CA ILE A 107 11.96 13.94 -9.43
C ILE A 107 12.72 14.14 -8.12
N ASN A 108 12.20 13.61 -7.04
CA ASN A 108 12.82 13.63 -5.72
C ASN A 108 13.20 12.22 -5.31
N THR A 109 14.42 12.01 -4.87
CA THR A 109 14.95 10.68 -4.51
C THR A 109 15.63 10.72 -3.16
N LEU A 110 15.17 9.93 -2.23
CA LEU A 110 15.72 9.77 -0.89
C LEU A 110 16.15 8.32 -0.71
N THR A 111 17.39 8.10 -0.29
CA THR A 111 17.96 6.75 -0.17
C THR A 111 18.63 6.59 1.18
N ASP A 112 18.33 5.49 1.85
CA ASP A 112 19.03 5.01 3.04
C ASP A 112 19.78 3.71 2.70
N THR A 113 21.10 3.73 2.85
CA THR A 113 21.98 2.59 2.61
C THR A 113 22.58 2.02 3.89
N ALA A 114 22.04 2.37 5.06
CA ALA A 114 22.52 1.90 6.34
C ALA A 114 22.47 0.38 6.45
N ALA A 115 23.49 -0.18 7.10
CA ALA A 115 23.60 -1.62 7.36
C ALA A 115 22.84 -2.08 8.61
N ALA A 116 22.22 -1.15 9.34
CA ALA A 116 21.48 -1.43 10.57
C ALA A 116 20.28 -0.49 10.73
N VAL A 117 19.29 -0.95 11.48
CA VAL A 117 18.11 -0.15 11.83
C VAL A 117 18.53 0.97 12.80
N ASN A 118 18.06 2.18 12.53
CA ASN A 118 18.11 3.27 13.49
C ASN A 118 17.01 3.06 14.54
N ALA A 119 17.39 2.70 15.76
CA ALA A 119 16.44 2.33 16.81
C ALA A 119 15.54 3.52 17.25
N ASP A 120 16.05 4.74 17.18
CA ASP A 120 15.35 5.92 17.68
C ASP A 120 14.43 6.54 16.63
N THR A 121 14.92 6.67 15.39
CA THR A 121 14.26 7.36 14.29
C THR A 121 14.31 6.54 13.01
N SER A 122 13.82 5.30 13.04
CA SER A 122 13.76 4.44 11.85
C SER A 122 12.76 4.98 10.83
N GLY A 123 13.27 5.78 9.91
CA GLY A 123 12.51 6.37 8.80
C GLY A 123 13.42 7.21 7.92
N VAL A 124 13.31 7.04 6.60
CA VAL A 124 14.00 7.95 5.66
C VAL A 124 13.36 9.34 5.73
N ILE A 125 12.05 9.37 5.84
CA ILE A 125 11.26 10.51 6.33
C ILE A 125 10.65 10.08 7.66
N TYR A 126 10.97 10.80 8.72
CA TYR A 126 10.49 10.51 10.06
C TYR A 126 9.90 11.74 10.72
N GLY A 127 8.75 11.60 11.36
CA GLY A 127 8.09 12.68 12.09
C GLY A 127 7.57 12.25 13.46
N ASP A 128 7.84 13.08 14.48
CA ASP A 128 7.12 13.07 15.75
C ASP A 128 5.78 13.83 15.66
N CYS A 129 5.37 14.20 14.47
CA CYS A 129 4.17 14.96 14.10
C CYS A 129 3.52 14.37 12.85
N ASP A 130 2.35 14.90 12.48
CA ASP A 130 1.68 14.57 11.23
C ASP A 130 2.59 14.81 10.02
N ILE A 131 2.57 13.87 9.08
CA ILE A 131 3.24 13.98 7.79
C ILE A 131 2.18 13.95 6.69
N THR A 132 2.19 14.97 5.83
CA THR A 132 1.29 15.05 4.68
C THR A 132 2.09 15.27 3.40
N VAL A 133 1.92 14.39 2.41
CA VAL A 133 2.26 14.68 1.01
C VAL A 133 1.04 15.35 0.39
N THR A 134 1.17 16.60 -0.02
CA THR A 134 0.03 17.43 -0.37
C THR A 134 -0.56 17.10 -1.73
N LYS A 135 -1.84 17.44 -1.91
CA LYS A 135 -2.56 17.28 -3.19
C LYS A 135 -1.97 18.10 -4.35
N ASN A 136 -1.18 19.12 -4.03
CA ASN A 136 -0.51 19.93 -5.04
C ASN A 136 0.80 19.32 -5.54
N SER A 137 1.17 18.15 -5.02
CA SER A 137 2.31 17.40 -5.53
C SER A 137 2.02 16.89 -6.94
N THR A 138 2.86 17.29 -7.90
CA THR A 138 2.78 16.91 -9.32
C THR A 138 3.96 16.06 -9.75
N GLY A 139 4.97 15.92 -8.90
CA GLY A 139 6.20 15.18 -9.16
C GLY A 139 6.22 13.82 -8.50
N THR A 140 7.42 13.23 -8.50
CA THR A 140 7.69 11.93 -7.91
C THR A 140 8.45 12.05 -6.60
N LEU A 141 8.16 11.14 -5.67
CA LEU A 141 8.92 10.92 -4.45
C LEU A 141 9.36 9.45 -4.43
N ASN A 142 10.63 9.22 -4.75
CA ASN A 142 11.23 7.88 -4.76
C ASN A 142 12.01 7.69 -3.46
N ILE A 143 11.66 6.67 -2.70
CA ILE A 143 12.34 6.34 -1.45
C ILE A 143 12.82 4.90 -1.50
N THR A 144 14.11 4.69 -1.26
CA THR A 144 14.72 3.38 -1.12
C THR A 144 15.40 3.29 0.24
N SER A 145 15.16 2.22 0.97
CA SER A 145 15.79 1.99 2.27
C SER A 145 16.24 0.55 2.43
N SER A 146 17.47 0.37 2.90
CA SER A 146 18.02 -0.96 3.16
C SER A 146 17.45 -1.55 4.45
N MET A 147 17.40 -0.80 5.56
CA MET A 147 17.07 -1.34 6.88
C MET A 147 15.96 -0.57 7.62
N ASN A 148 15.67 0.66 7.20
CA ASN A 148 14.74 1.52 7.92
C ASN A 148 13.41 1.66 7.16
N THR A 149 12.34 2.02 7.88
CA THR A 149 11.06 2.37 7.29
C THR A 149 11.24 3.55 6.32
N ALA A 150 10.51 3.59 5.22
CA ALA A 150 10.65 4.69 4.27
C ALA A 150 9.97 5.98 4.79
N ILE A 151 8.69 5.91 5.13
CA ILE A 151 7.94 7.04 5.72
C ILE A 151 7.33 6.59 7.04
N ARG A 152 7.73 7.24 8.12
CA ARG A 152 7.22 6.93 9.46
C ARG A 152 6.79 8.18 10.19
N SER A 153 5.60 8.15 10.77
CA SER A 153 5.11 9.15 11.71
C SER A 153 4.73 8.50 13.04
N LYS A 154 5.00 9.21 14.14
CA LYS A 154 4.42 8.86 15.46
C LYS A 154 2.97 9.32 15.60
N ASP A 155 2.43 10.01 14.60
CA ASP A 155 1.07 10.49 14.53
C ASP A 155 0.43 10.05 13.22
N ASP A 156 -0.25 10.93 12.48
CA ASP A 156 -0.92 10.61 11.23
C ASP A 156 -0.01 10.74 9.99
N ILE A 157 -0.32 9.95 8.96
CA ILE A 157 0.24 10.13 7.61
C ILE A 157 -0.90 10.32 6.63
N LYS A 158 -0.79 11.34 5.76
CA LYS A 158 -1.71 11.59 4.65
C LYS A 158 -0.96 11.72 3.33
N LEU A 159 -1.37 10.93 2.34
CA LEU A 159 -0.79 10.93 1.01
C LEU A 159 -1.86 11.38 0.01
N ASN A 160 -1.86 12.68 -0.30
CA ASN A 160 -2.96 13.32 -1.03
C ASN A 160 -2.61 13.67 -2.47
N GLY A 161 -1.40 13.39 -2.93
CA GLY A 161 -0.99 13.69 -4.30
C GLY A 161 0.40 13.16 -4.62
N GLY A 162 0.81 13.38 -5.87
CA GLY A 162 2.09 12.93 -6.39
C GLY A 162 2.16 11.46 -6.74
N ASP A 163 3.32 11.08 -7.24
CA ASP A 163 3.68 9.70 -7.55
C ASP A 163 4.76 9.23 -6.55
N ILE A 164 4.35 8.39 -5.61
CA ILE A 164 5.17 7.95 -4.47
C ILE A 164 5.59 6.50 -4.73
N SER A 165 6.88 6.27 -4.90
CA SER A 165 7.46 4.95 -5.14
C SER A 165 8.43 4.59 -4.01
N ILE A 166 8.16 3.47 -3.34
CA ILE A 166 8.91 3.03 -2.18
C ILE A 166 9.44 1.62 -2.39
N ASN A 167 10.73 1.43 -2.06
CA ASN A 167 11.37 0.12 -2.00
C ASN A 167 12.15 -0.02 -0.69
N THR A 168 11.65 -0.87 0.22
CA THR A 168 12.34 -1.30 1.44
C THR A 168 12.72 -2.77 1.41
N ASP A 169 12.61 -3.43 0.26
CA ASP A 169 13.02 -4.82 0.01
C ASP A 169 14.36 -4.85 -0.78
N VAL A 170 15.38 -4.19 -0.24
CA VAL A 170 16.70 -4.06 -0.87
C VAL A 170 17.71 -5.02 -0.27
N ASP A 171 17.67 -5.19 1.06
CA ASP A 171 18.54 -6.10 1.80
C ASP A 171 17.72 -7.32 2.25
N ALA A 172 18.24 -8.51 1.99
CA ALA A 172 17.58 -9.77 2.34
C ALA A 172 17.39 -9.97 3.85
N THR A 173 18.11 -9.21 4.69
CA THR A 173 17.97 -9.23 6.15
C THR A 173 17.03 -8.14 6.67
N SER A 174 16.50 -7.30 5.79
CA SER A 174 15.60 -6.22 6.15
C SER A 174 14.25 -6.74 6.65
N ASP A 175 13.72 -6.07 7.67
CA ASP A 175 12.35 -6.23 8.17
C ASP A 175 11.69 -4.84 8.27
N ALA A 176 11.81 -4.08 7.19
CA ALA A 176 11.38 -2.69 7.13
C ALA A 176 9.98 -2.56 6.51
N ASP A 177 9.11 -1.88 7.24
CA ASP A 177 7.83 -1.40 6.70
C ASP A 177 8.09 -0.32 5.65
N ALA A 178 7.19 -0.19 4.69
CA ALA A 178 7.30 0.91 3.73
C ALA A 178 6.74 2.21 4.31
N ILE A 179 5.49 2.21 4.75
CA ILE A 179 4.80 3.37 5.30
C ILE A 179 4.12 2.98 6.61
N ARG A 180 4.50 3.65 7.69
CA ARG A 180 3.97 3.36 9.02
C ARG A 180 3.56 4.63 9.77
N ALA A 181 2.28 4.73 10.10
CA ALA A 181 1.74 5.69 11.04
C ALA A 181 1.47 5.02 12.40
N ASN A 182 1.64 5.75 13.49
CA ASN A 182 1.14 5.27 14.78
C ASN A 182 -0.38 5.34 14.84
N ASN A 183 -0.95 6.42 14.32
CA ASN A 183 -2.38 6.66 14.29
C ASN A 183 -2.92 6.41 12.86
N THR A 184 -3.64 7.33 12.25
CA THR A 184 -4.27 7.11 10.95
C THR A 184 -3.28 7.18 9.78
N LEU A 185 -3.43 6.27 8.84
CA LEU A 185 -2.79 6.34 7.53
C LEU A 185 -3.87 6.52 6.46
N GLU A 186 -3.84 7.66 5.76
CA GLU A 186 -4.84 8.01 4.73
C GLU A 186 -4.18 8.22 3.37
N ILE A 187 -4.80 7.68 2.32
CA ILE A 187 -4.44 7.94 0.92
C ILE A 187 -5.65 8.53 0.22
N ASP A 188 -5.49 9.76 -0.28
CA ASP A 188 -6.55 10.47 -1.02
C ASP A 188 -5.97 11.19 -2.24
N GLY A 189 -5.82 10.47 -3.34
CA GLY A 189 -5.40 10.99 -4.64
C GLY A 189 -3.98 10.66 -5.06
N ALA A 190 -3.10 10.22 -4.17
CA ALA A 190 -1.74 9.83 -4.53
C ALA A 190 -1.71 8.53 -5.36
N SER A 191 -0.71 8.43 -6.24
CA SER A 191 -0.27 7.17 -6.82
C SER A 191 0.83 6.59 -5.94
N VAL A 192 0.57 5.45 -5.29
CA VAL A 192 1.49 4.85 -4.31
C VAL A 192 1.87 3.45 -4.78
N THR A 193 3.15 3.26 -5.07
CA THR A 193 3.73 1.97 -5.44
C THR A 193 4.74 1.55 -4.38
N VAL A 194 4.52 0.37 -3.79
CA VAL A 194 5.32 -0.13 -2.67
C VAL A 194 5.87 -1.51 -2.97
N THR A 195 7.16 -1.69 -2.71
CA THR A 195 7.80 -2.98 -2.50
C THR A 195 8.46 -2.95 -1.12
N SER A 196 8.03 -3.81 -0.21
CA SER A 196 8.55 -3.85 1.16
C SER A 196 8.99 -5.24 1.58
N SER A 197 9.98 -5.31 2.45
CA SER A 197 10.42 -6.57 3.08
C SER A 197 9.49 -7.00 4.22
N ALA A 198 8.86 -6.05 4.90
CA ALA A 198 7.85 -6.28 5.94
C ALA A 198 6.47 -5.78 5.48
N ASP A 199 5.83 -4.88 6.25
CA ASP A 199 4.48 -4.41 5.91
C ASP A 199 4.53 -3.30 4.85
N GLY A 200 3.51 -3.26 4.00
CA GLY A 200 3.39 -2.21 2.99
C GLY A 200 2.86 -0.92 3.58
N LEU A 201 1.59 -0.92 3.97
CA LEU A 201 0.92 0.16 4.66
C LEU A 201 0.55 -0.29 6.06
N LYS A 202 0.91 0.49 7.08
CA LYS A 202 0.64 0.12 8.46
C LYS A 202 0.13 1.30 9.28
N SER A 203 -1.00 1.10 9.94
CA SER A 203 -1.43 1.87 11.10
C SER A 203 -1.29 1.02 12.35
N ALA A 204 -0.50 1.49 13.31
CA ALA A 204 -0.20 0.70 14.50
C ALA A 204 -1.34 0.71 15.54
N LYS A 205 -2.20 1.73 15.54
CA LYS A 205 -3.22 1.92 16.59
C LYS A 205 -4.61 2.23 16.06
N GLU A 206 -4.73 2.70 14.83
CA GLU A 206 -5.97 3.22 14.27
C GLU A 206 -6.24 2.65 12.87
N ASP A 207 -6.79 3.46 11.98
CA ASP A 207 -7.27 3.07 10.68
C ASP A 207 -6.23 3.23 9.58
N VAL A 208 -6.36 2.40 8.54
CA VAL A 208 -5.89 2.72 7.19
C VAL A 208 -7.10 3.06 6.34
N SER A 209 -7.07 4.21 5.66
CA SER A 209 -8.16 4.70 4.80
C SER A 209 -7.64 5.01 3.41
N ILE A 210 -8.25 4.42 2.38
CA ILE A 210 -7.97 4.69 0.97
C ILE A 210 -9.24 5.26 0.34
N LEU A 211 -9.22 6.58 0.09
CA LEU A 211 -10.37 7.32 -0.41
C LEU A 211 -10.35 7.41 -1.94
N SER A 212 -9.17 7.58 -2.51
CA SER A 212 -8.96 7.68 -3.94
C SER A 212 -7.49 7.46 -4.30
N GLY A 213 -7.16 7.45 -5.58
CA GLY A 213 -5.81 7.27 -6.09
C GLY A 213 -5.55 5.85 -6.60
N LYS A 214 -4.27 5.54 -6.79
CA LYS A 214 -3.82 4.23 -7.25
C LYS A 214 -2.81 3.67 -6.26
N VAL A 215 -3.12 2.54 -5.66
CA VAL A 215 -2.28 1.89 -4.65
C VAL A 215 -1.88 0.51 -5.15
N SER A 216 -0.58 0.26 -5.24
CA SER A 216 -0.03 -1.01 -5.68
C SER A 216 1.06 -1.47 -4.70
N ILE A 217 0.83 -2.58 -4.01
CA ILE A 217 1.68 -3.06 -2.93
C ILE A 217 2.14 -4.49 -3.20
N LYS A 218 3.46 -4.68 -3.06
CA LYS A 218 4.12 -5.98 -2.92
C LYS A 218 4.85 -5.98 -1.58
N ALA A 219 4.35 -6.70 -0.61
CA ALA A 219 4.91 -6.79 0.74
C ALA A 219 5.49 -8.17 1.04
N GLY A 220 6.50 -8.21 1.87
CA GLY A 220 7.06 -9.46 2.39
C GLY A 220 6.15 -10.07 3.45
N ASN A 221 5.43 -9.24 4.21
CA ASN A 221 4.52 -9.62 5.28
C ASN A 221 3.10 -9.15 4.95
N ASP A 222 2.57 -8.17 5.67
CA ASP A 222 1.21 -7.67 5.43
C ASP A 222 1.23 -6.58 4.35
N ALA A 223 0.43 -6.73 3.30
CA ALA A 223 0.33 -5.65 2.33
C ALA A 223 -0.29 -4.40 2.95
N VAL A 224 -1.37 -4.58 3.71
CA VAL A 224 -1.99 -3.52 4.52
C VAL A 224 -2.32 -4.07 5.90
N GLN A 225 -1.81 -3.43 6.95
CA GLN A 225 -2.15 -3.70 8.34
C GLN A 225 -2.82 -2.48 8.97
N ALA A 226 -3.99 -2.69 9.56
CA ALA A 226 -4.72 -1.68 10.31
C ALA A 226 -5.14 -2.23 11.67
N ALA A 227 -5.07 -1.42 12.73
CA ALA A 227 -5.47 -1.86 14.06
C ALA A 227 -6.99 -1.89 14.21
N THR A 228 -7.70 -0.86 13.78
CA THR A 228 -9.14 -0.72 14.05
C THR A 228 -10.01 -0.92 12.82
N ALA A 229 -9.65 -0.33 11.70
CA ALA A 229 -10.39 -0.50 10.45
C ALA A 229 -9.51 -0.32 9.21
N LEU A 230 -9.86 -1.01 8.14
CA LEU A 230 -9.42 -0.72 6.79
C LEU A 230 -10.62 -0.22 6.00
N ASN A 231 -10.60 1.06 5.67
CA ASN A 231 -11.67 1.75 4.93
C ASN A 231 -11.21 2.00 3.50
N ILE A 232 -11.89 1.43 2.51
CA ILE A 232 -11.64 1.69 1.09
C ILE A 232 -12.93 2.23 0.48
N SER A 233 -12.93 3.51 0.15
CA SER A 233 -14.09 4.19 -0.42
C SER A 233 -13.91 4.59 -1.89
N GLY A 234 -12.73 4.39 -2.46
CA GLY A 234 -12.45 4.69 -3.86
C GLY A 234 -11.06 4.25 -4.30
N GLY A 235 -10.72 4.58 -5.54
CA GLY A 235 -9.42 4.29 -6.13
C GLY A 235 -9.28 2.88 -6.68
N THR A 236 -8.03 2.54 -7.03
CA THR A 236 -7.64 1.20 -7.49
C THR A 236 -6.58 0.66 -6.55
N VAL A 237 -6.85 -0.46 -5.91
CA VAL A 237 -6.01 -1.04 -4.87
C VAL A 237 -5.61 -2.45 -5.24
N THR A 238 -4.30 -2.69 -5.41
CA THR A 238 -3.72 -4.01 -5.55
C THR A 238 -2.77 -4.24 -4.37
N ALA A 239 -3.13 -5.15 -3.48
CA ALA A 239 -2.41 -5.41 -2.25
C ALA A 239 -2.00 -6.89 -2.18
N SER A 240 -0.72 -7.17 -2.39
CA SER A 240 -0.16 -8.52 -2.39
C SER A 240 0.89 -8.66 -1.29
N GLY A 241 0.76 -9.65 -0.45
CA GLY A 241 1.67 -9.94 0.66
C GLY A 241 1.68 -11.43 0.99
N ASP A 242 2.36 -11.82 2.05
CA ASP A 242 2.12 -13.12 2.67
C ASP A 242 0.70 -13.11 3.26
N ARG A 243 0.27 -11.93 3.74
CA ARG A 243 -1.14 -11.61 4.04
C ARG A 243 -1.52 -10.35 3.27
N GLY A 244 -2.70 -10.34 2.65
CA GLY A 244 -3.15 -9.18 1.86
C GLY A 244 -3.60 -8.03 2.76
N PHE A 245 -4.67 -8.25 3.51
CA PHE A 245 -5.19 -7.33 4.53
C PHE A 245 -5.11 -7.98 5.90
N THR A 246 -4.57 -7.27 6.88
CA THR A 246 -4.52 -7.72 8.27
C THR A 246 -5.13 -6.67 9.16
N LEU A 247 -6.06 -7.10 10.00
CA LEU A 247 -6.75 -6.27 10.97
C LEU A 247 -6.55 -6.90 12.35
N ASP A 248 -6.43 -6.09 13.39
CA ASP A 248 -6.41 -6.59 14.74
C ASP A 248 -7.76 -7.24 15.12
N GLU A 249 -7.77 -7.96 16.20
CA GLU A 249 -9.01 -8.55 16.72
C GLU A 249 -10.09 -7.48 16.86
N ASN A 250 -11.28 -7.74 16.33
CA ASN A 250 -12.40 -6.81 16.21
C ASN A 250 -12.24 -5.67 15.17
N GLY A 251 -11.16 -5.66 14.39
CA GLY A 251 -11.02 -4.74 13.29
C GLY A 251 -12.10 -4.94 12.20
N VAL A 252 -12.44 -3.85 11.51
CA VAL A 252 -13.50 -3.83 10.50
C VAL A 252 -12.92 -3.57 9.13
N LEU A 253 -13.25 -4.43 8.16
CA LEU A 253 -13.03 -4.16 6.74
C LEU A 253 -14.27 -3.47 6.16
N ALA A 254 -14.12 -2.26 5.66
CA ALA A 254 -15.18 -1.48 5.04
C ALA A 254 -14.80 -1.08 3.61
N ILE A 255 -15.25 -1.85 2.61
CA ILE A 255 -15.08 -1.52 1.21
C ILE A 255 -16.42 -0.96 0.71
N THR A 256 -16.44 0.34 0.48
CA THR A 256 -17.64 1.09 0.05
C THR A 256 -17.50 1.65 -1.36
N GLY A 257 -16.30 1.55 -1.96
CA GLY A 257 -15.99 2.00 -3.31
C GLY A 257 -14.65 1.46 -3.80
N GLY A 258 -14.32 1.77 -5.04
CA GLY A 258 -13.06 1.39 -5.68
C GLY A 258 -13.04 -0.01 -6.28
N ASP A 259 -11.95 -0.30 -6.98
CA ASP A 259 -11.60 -1.63 -7.49
C ASP A 259 -10.46 -2.18 -6.64
N VAL A 260 -10.69 -3.30 -5.98
CA VAL A 260 -9.81 -3.83 -4.94
C VAL A 260 -9.47 -5.28 -5.22
N LEU A 261 -8.17 -5.58 -5.24
CA LEU A 261 -7.63 -6.92 -5.23
C LEU A 261 -6.61 -7.07 -4.10
N ALA A 262 -6.90 -7.91 -3.13
CA ALA A 262 -5.94 -8.33 -2.11
C ALA A 262 -5.62 -9.80 -2.28
N THR A 263 -4.33 -10.14 -2.24
CA THR A 263 -3.85 -11.52 -2.41
C THR A 263 -2.87 -11.89 -1.33
N ALA A 264 -2.82 -13.16 -0.99
CA ALA A 264 -1.99 -13.69 0.07
C ALA A 264 -1.46 -15.08 -0.27
N THR A 265 -0.39 -15.51 0.39
CA THR A 265 0.16 -16.87 0.31
C THR A 265 -0.01 -17.63 1.61
N ASP A 266 -0.16 -16.94 2.73
CA ASP A 266 -0.25 -17.56 4.05
C ASP A 266 -1.72 -17.76 4.46
N TYR A 267 -2.40 -16.71 4.83
CA TYR A 267 -3.85 -16.73 5.05
C TYR A 267 -4.44 -15.32 5.03
N ALA A 268 -5.77 -15.29 5.06
CA ALA A 268 -6.45 -14.14 4.59
C ALA A 268 -6.42 -12.97 5.57
N PHE A 269 -7.25 -12.59 6.37
CA PHE A 269 -7.72 -11.22 6.48
C PHE A 269 -7.99 -10.81 7.94
N GLY A 270 -7.28 -11.38 8.87
CA GLY A 270 -7.36 -10.97 10.27
C GLY A 270 -6.50 -11.82 11.19
N MET A 271 -5.95 -11.22 12.22
CA MET A 271 -5.16 -11.90 13.25
C MET A 271 -5.60 -11.46 14.64
N ASP A 272 -5.64 -12.42 15.58
CA ASP A 272 -5.77 -12.09 16.98
C ASP A 272 -4.42 -11.65 17.60
N SER A 273 -4.43 -11.27 18.86
CA SER A 273 -3.22 -10.84 19.57
C SER A 273 -2.16 -11.94 19.72
N ALA A 274 -2.52 -13.19 19.48
CA ALA A 274 -1.62 -14.34 19.48
C ALA A 274 -1.08 -14.66 18.07
N GLY A 275 -1.47 -13.90 17.05
CA GLY A 275 -1.07 -14.13 15.67
C GLY A 275 -1.84 -15.25 14.97
N THR A 276 -3.00 -15.65 15.50
CA THR A 276 -3.86 -16.67 14.90
C THR A 276 -4.84 -16.02 13.93
N ALA A 277 -5.03 -16.64 12.75
CA ALA A 277 -6.00 -16.17 11.77
C ALA A 277 -7.42 -16.16 12.34
N VAL A 278 -8.11 -15.04 12.18
CA VAL A 278 -9.51 -14.87 12.56
C VAL A 278 -10.33 -14.37 11.39
N THR A 279 -11.63 -14.63 11.41
CA THR A 279 -12.55 -14.14 10.40
C THR A 279 -12.65 -12.61 10.48
N VAL A 280 -12.39 -11.93 9.39
CA VAL A 280 -12.52 -10.47 9.31
C VAL A 280 -13.98 -10.06 9.40
N ASN A 281 -14.26 -9.03 10.19
CA ASN A 281 -15.56 -8.38 10.20
C ASN A 281 -15.74 -7.53 8.93
N THR A 282 -16.57 -7.99 8.01
CA THR A 282 -16.85 -7.33 6.73
C THR A 282 -18.18 -6.56 6.75
N SER A 283 -18.77 -6.33 7.92
CA SER A 283 -20.06 -5.64 8.04
C SER A 283 -20.06 -4.22 7.49
N GLY A 284 -18.89 -3.60 7.36
CA GLY A 284 -18.73 -2.29 6.73
C GLY A 284 -18.69 -2.30 5.20
N CYS A 285 -18.62 -3.48 4.55
CA CYS A 285 -18.61 -3.57 3.10
C CYS A 285 -20.00 -3.34 2.52
N THR A 286 -20.11 -2.43 1.56
CA THR A 286 -21.36 -2.12 0.86
C THR A 286 -21.37 -2.52 -0.60
N GLN A 287 -20.20 -2.78 -1.17
CA GLN A 287 -20.06 -3.36 -2.51
C GLN A 287 -19.62 -4.83 -2.44
N GLY A 288 -19.67 -5.48 -3.58
CA GLY A 288 -19.37 -6.90 -3.74
C GLY A 288 -17.96 -7.30 -3.29
N VAL A 289 -17.84 -8.30 -2.42
CA VAL A 289 -16.55 -8.88 -1.98
C VAL A 289 -16.57 -10.38 -2.25
N VAL A 290 -15.59 -10.87 -2.97
CA VAL A 290 -15.34 -12.29 -3.21
C VAL A 290 -14.05 -12.68 -2.53
N GLN A 291 -14.09 -13.73 -1.74
CA GLN A 291 -12.90 -14.34 -1.15
C GLN A 291 -12.72 -15.78 -1.65
N LEU A 292 -11.48 -16.11 -1.98
CA LEU A 292 -11.10 -17.43 -2.47
C LEU A 292 -9.84 -17.91 -1.76
N ASP A 293 -9.85 -19.17 -1.40
CA ASP A 293 -8.68 -19.87 -0.86
C ASP A 293 -8.39 -21.09 -1.74
N TYR A 294 -7.21 -21.09 -2.36
CA TYR A 294 -6.75 -22.18 -3.21
C TYR A 294 -5.72 -23.05 -2.47
N ALA A 295 -5.84 -24.36 -2.59
CA ALA A 295 -4.81 -25.25 -2.05
C ALA A 295 -3.47 -25.17 -2.80
N ALA A 296 -3.50 -24.72 -4.05
CA ALA A 296 -2.30 -24.57 -4.87
C ALA A 296 -1.99 -23.08 -5.14
N GLU A 297 -0.69 -22.80 -5.24
CA GLU A 297 -0.18 -21.47 -5.44
C GLU A 297 -0.25 -21.04 -6.91
N TRP A 298 -0.80 -19.87 -7.16
CA TRP A 298 -0.89 -19.25 -8.47
C TRP A 298 0.23 -18.22 -8.69
N LYS A 299 0.63 -18.05 -9.95
CA LYS A 299 1.65 -17.06 -10.33
C LYS A 299 1.09 -15.64 -10.26
N LYS A 300 1.96 -14.69 -9.98
CA LYS A 300 1.60 -13.26 -10.01
C LYS A 300 1.06 -12.75 -11.35
N SER A 301 1.36 -13.44 -12.46
CA SER A 301 0.82 -13.09 -13.79
C SER A 301 -0.61 -13.57 -14.04
N ASN A 302 -1.16 -14.37 -13.13
CA ASN A 302 -2.52 -14.89 -13.25
C ASN A 302 -3.50 -13.82 -12.78
N ALA A 303 -4.13 -13.13 -13.73
CA ALA A 303 -5.14 -12.13 -13.44
C ALA A 303 -6.38 -12.77 -12.81
N VAL A 304 -6.99 -12.04 -11.89
CA VAL A 304 -8.31 -12.35 -11.34
C VAL A 304 -9.34 -11.59 -12.17
N THR A 305 -10.23 -12.30 -12.84
CA THR A 305 -11.20 -11.74 -13.79
C THR A 305 -12.62 -12.14 -13.44
N LEU A 306 -13.52 -11.18 -13.34
CA LEU A 306 -14.96 -11.38 -13.20
C LEU A 306 -15.67 -10.98 -14.50
N LYS A 307 -16.49 -11.87 -15.03
CA LYS A 307 -17.28 -11.62 -16.24
C LYS A 307 -18.78 -11.73 -15.95
N LYS A 308 -19.55 -10.85 -16.58
CA LYS A 308 -21.00 -10.95 -16.68
C LYS A 308 -21.33 -11.36 -18.13
N GLY A 309 -21.71 -12.61 -18.31
CA GLY A 309 -21.76 -13.21 -19.65
C GLY A 309 -20.39 -13.19 -20.30
N SER A 310 -20.28 -12.57 -21.47
CA SER A 310 -19.01 -12.40 -22.20
C SER A 310 -18.24 -11.14 -21.82
N SER A 311 -18.82 -10.24 -21.03
CA SER A 311 -18.24 -8.94 -20.70
C SER A 311 -17.42 -9.01 -19.43
N THR A 312 -16.15 -8.61 -19.49
CA THR A 312 -15.30 -8.42 -18.31
C THR A 312 -15.78 -7.20 -17.53
N VAL A 313 -16.13 -7.40 -16.27
CA VAL A 313 -16.55 -6.32 -15.35
C VAL A 313 -15.52 -5.99 -14.29
N PHE A 314 -14.58 -6.89 -14.07
CA PHE A 314 -13.44 -6.72 -13.16
C PHE A 314 -12.25 -7.53 -13.67
N GLU A 315 -11.09 -6.92 -13.70
CA GLU A 315 -9.83 -7.61 -13.97
C GLU A 315 -8.69 -6.88 -13.28
N MET A 316 -7.98 -7.57 -12.41
CA MET A 316 -6.80 -7.06 -11.75
C MET A 316 -5.73 -8.16 -11.63
N THR A 317 -4.47 -7.75 -11.73
CA THR A 317 -3.32 -8.66 -11.65
C THR A 317 -2.60 -8.46 -10.32
N PRO A 318 -2.37 -9.52 -9.54
CA PRO A 318 -1.65 -9.42 -8.27
C PRO A 318 -0.15 -9.18 -8.49
N ASN A 319 0.52 -8.66 -7.46
CA ASN A 319 1.95 -8.33 -7.50
C ASN A 319 2.86 -9.48 -7.03
N LYS A 320 2.31 -10.48 -6.35
CA LYS A 320 3.01 -11.69 -5.89
C LYS A 320 2.23 -12.94 -6.32
N LYS A 321 2.87 -14.08 -6.19
CA LYS A 321 2.18 -15.38 -6.18
C LYS A 321 1.17 -15.42 -5.02
N TYR A 322 0.13 -16.24 -5.15
CA TYR A 322 -0.98 -16.20 -4.20
C TYR A 322 -1.72 -17.54 -4.10
N THR A 323 -2.31 -17.76 -2.95
CA THR A 323 -3.29 -18.83 -2.69
C THR A 323 -4.63 -18.26 -2.26
N TYR A 324 -4.63 -17.03 -1.69
CA TYR A 324 -5.83 -16.31 -1.28
C TYR A 324 -6.10 -15.12 -2.18
N VAL A 325 -7.37 -14.89 -2.46
CA VAL A 325 -7.88 -13.73 -3.21
C VAL A 325 -9.05 -13.11 -2.47
N LEU A 326 -9.00 -11.79 -2.32
CA LEU A 326 -10.16 -10.95 -2.04
C LEU A 326 -10.29 -9.96 -3.19
N ALA A 327 -11.44 -9.99 -3.87
CA ALA A 327 -11.77 -9.07 -4.95
C ALA A 327 -13.04 -8.30 -4.63
N SER A 328 -13.05 -6.99 -4.91
CA SER A 328 -14.22 -6.14 -4.70
C SER A 328 -14.27 -5.02 -5.73
N SER A 329 -15.47 -4.71 -6.20
CA SER A 329 -15.71 -3.63 -7.16
C SER A 329 -17.13 -3.11 -7.06
N GLY A 330 -17.29 -1.80 -7.32
CA GLY A 330 -18.60 -1.16 -7.49
C GLY A 330 -19.37 -1.61 -8.72
N SER A 331 -18.70 -2.29 -9.67
CA SER A 331 -19.34 -2.89 -10.86
C SER A 331 -20.12 -4.16 -10.54
N LEU A 332 -19.98 -4.70 -9.33
CA LEU A 332 -20.64 -5.92 -8.89
C LEU A 332 -21.99 -5.61 -8.28
N SER A 333 -23.03 -6.25 -8.79
CA SER A 333 -24.40 -6.15 -8.30
C SER A 333 -24.87 -7.49 -7.74
N GLY A 334 -25.48 -7.48 -6.58
CA GLY A 334 -26.04 -8.69 -5.97
C GLY A 334 -27.21 -9.32 -6.72
N SER A 335 -27.77 -8.65 -7.75
CA SER A 335 -28.82 -9.18 -8.60
C SER A 335 -28.30 -9.87 -9.87
N ASP A 336 -27.01 -9.74 -10.16
CA ASP A 336 -26.38 -10.27 -11.37
C ASP A 336 -25.65 -11.58 -11.11
N SER A 337 -25.38 -12.31 -12.18
CA SER A 337 -24.56 -13.52 -12.15
C SER A 337 -23.23 -13.24 -12.81
N TYR A 338 -22.15 -13.69 -12.17
CA TYR A 338 -20.79 -13.50 -12.64
C TYR A 338 -20.03 -14.81 -12.73
N THR A 339 -19.09 -14.87 -13.66
CA THR A 339 -18.12 -15.94 -13.78
C THR A 339 -16.76 -15.41 -13.33
N LEU A 340 -16.12 -16.07 -12.38
CA LEU A 340 -14.78 -15.74 -11.91
C LEU A 340 -13.76 -16.65 -12.59
N TYR A 341 -12.77 -16.03 -13.19
CA TYR A 341 -11.63 -16.68 -13.81
C TYR A 341 -10.36 -16.33 -13.08
N THR A 342 -9.49 -17.32 -12.89
CA THR A 342 -8.08 -17.09 -12.60
C THR A 342 -7.32 -17.48 -13.86
N ASP A 343 -6.72 -16.49 -14.50
CA ASP A 343 -6.08 -16.67 -15.80
C ASP A 343 -4.62 -17.07 -15.63
N GLY A 344 -4.16 -18.05 -16.43
CA GLY A 344 -2.76 -18.46 -16.51
C GLY A 344 -2.44 -19.84 -15.96
N THR A 345 -1.15 -20.12 -15.78
CA THR A 345 -0.65 -21.43 -15.38
C THR A 345 -0.41 -21.49 -13.87
N GLN A 346 -0.92 -22.51 -13.23
CA GLN A 346 -0.63 -22.85 -11.83
C GLN A 346 0.87 -23.08 -11.62
N MET A 347 1.44 -22.61 -10.52
CA MET A 347 2.87 -22.76 -10.24
C MET A 347 3.24 -24.21 -9.89
N THR A 348 2.39 -24.85 -9.11
CA THR A 348 2.53 -26.27 -8.75
C THR A 348 1.17 -26.91 -8.84
N HIS A 349 1.06 -27.96 -9.64
CA HIS A 349 -0.14 -28.76 -9.75
C HIS A 349 0.26 -30.22 -9.55
N ASP A 350 -0.15 -30.82 -8.45
CA ASP A 350 0.12 -32.22 -8.12
C ASP A 350 -1.16 -33.08 -8.11
N GLY A 351 -2.27 -32.52 -8.62
CA GLY A 351 -3.58 -33.18 -8.63
C GLY A 351 -4.33 -33.11 -7.31
N SER A 352 -3.81 -32.37 -6.32
CA SER A 352 -4.44 -32.18 -5.01
C SER A 352 -5.00 -30.76 -4.81
N ASP A 353 -5.44 -30.11 -5.88
CA ASP A 353 -5.99 -28.74 -5.82
C ASP A 353 -7.31 -28.73 -5.05
N ASN A 354 -7.23 -28.37 -3.79
CA ASN A 354 -8.39 -28.12 -2.95
C ASN A 354 -8.48 -26.62 -2.71
N GLY A 355 -9.45 -25.95 -3.32
CA GLY A 355 -9.75 -24.54 -3.02
C GLY A 355 -10.89 -24.45 -1.99
N THR A 356 -10.74 -23.58 -1.02
CA THR A 356 -11.84 -23.19 -0.14
C THR A 356 -12.39 -21.86 -0.63
N PHE A 357 -13.71 -21.78 -0.80
CA PHE A 357 -14.39 -20.60 -1.29
C PHE A 357 -15.31 -20.06 -0.21
N ALA A 358 -15.20 -18.76 0.03
CA ALA A 358 -16.09 -18.08 0.95
C ALA A 358 -16.58 -16.77 0.32
N MET A 359 -17.83 -16.44 0.56
CA MET A 359 -18.39 -15.13 0.26
C MET A 359 -18.68 -14.43 1.57
N THR A 360 -18.26 -13.16 1.70
CA THR A 360 -18.36 -12.38 2.93
C THR A 360 -18.96 -10.99 2.67
N GLY A 361 -19.31 -10.30 3.74
CA GLY A 361 -19.94 -8.98 3.69
C GLY A 361 -21.43 -9.02 3.42
N THR A 362 -21.99 -7.90 2.99
CA THR A 362 -23.41 -7.77 2.66
C THR A 362 -23.82 -8.47 1.37
N LEU A 363 -22.94 -9.28 0.84
CA LEU A 363 -23.06 -10.00 -0.43
C LEU A 363 -23.87 -11.28 -0.37
N THR A 364 -24.87 -11.36 0.43
CA THR A 364 -25.84 -12.47 0.42
C THR A 364 -26.55 -12.62 -0.93
N LYS A 365 -26.29 -11.74 -1.88
CA LYS A 365 -26.93 -11.71 -3.20
C LYS A 365 -25.98 -11.89 -4.38
N PHE A 366 -24.68 -12.11 -4.12
CA PHE A 366 -23.74 -12.34 -5.21
C PHE A 366 -23.97 -13.70 -5.84
N THR A 367 -24.11 -13.74 -7.16
CA THR A 367 -24.14 -14.97 -7.94
C THR A 367 -22.99 -14.95 -8.93
N GLY A 368 -22.19 -15.99 -8.98
CA GLY A 368 -21.07 -16.06 -9.89
C GLY A 368 -20.63 -17.48 -10.17
N VAL A 369 -19.95 -17.65 -11.28
CA VAL A 369 -19.33 -18.92 -11.68
C VAL A 369 -17.84 -18.69 -11.75
N GLN A 370 -17.08 -19.51 -11.06
CA GLN A 370 -15.64 -19.56 -11.22
C GLN A 370 -15.24 -20.63 -12.22
N GLU A 371 -14.49 -20.27 -13.24
CA GLU A 371 -13.69 -21.20 -14.03
C GLU A 371 -12.28 -21.28 -13.45
N LEU A 372 -11.85 -22.50 -13.17
CA LEU A 372 -10.47 -22.76 -12.80
C LEU A 372 -9.64 -22.86 -14.09
N ALA A 373 -9.13 -21.77 -14.58
CA ALA A 373 -8.30 -21.73 -15.77
C ALA A 373 -6.86 -22.14 -15.41
N GLY A 374 -6.62 -23.40 -15.36
CA GLY A 374 -5.27 -23.97 -15.30
C GLY A 374 -4.98 -24.76 -16.56
N GLY A 375 -4.50 -24.12 -17.60
CA GLY A 375 -4.06 -24.78 -18.84
C GLY A 375 -5.00 -25.87 -19.36
N SER A 376 -5.00 -26.16 -20.61
CA SER A 376 -5.87 -27.05 -21.36
C SER A 376 -5.86 -28.53 -20.89
N VAL A 377 -6.24 -28.80 -19.67
CA VAL A 377 -6.66 -30.12 -19.25
C VAL A 377 -8.18 -30.10 -19.28
N THR A 378 -8.75 -30.67 -20.32
CA THR A 378 -10.16 -31.04 -20.28
C THR A 378 -10.25 -32.19 -19.29
N PRO A 379 -10.75 -32.01 -18.05
CA PRO A 379 -10.82 -33.13 -17.11
C PRO A 379 -11.83 -34.13 -17.67
N THR A 380 -11.41 -35.35 -17.92
CA THR A 380 -12.28 -36.45 -18.26
C THR A 380 -12.91 -37.09 -17.02
N ASP A 381 -12.54 -36.61 -15.84
CA ASP A 381 -13.01 -37.11 -14.54
C ASP A 381 -14.23 -36.27 -14.08
N ASP A 382 -15.38 -36.88 -13.98
CA ASP A 382 -16.64 -36.28 -13.53
C ASP A 382 -16.60 -35.83 -12.07
N THR A 383 -15.58 -36.22 -11.31
CA THR A 383 -15.39 -35.81 -9.91
C THR A 383 -14.58 -34.50 -9.77
N VAL A 384 -14.03 -34.00 -10.86
CA VAL A 384 -13.24 -32.75 -10.89
C VAL A 384 -14.15 -31.58 -11.15
N ALA A 385 -14.15 -30.59 -10.24
CA ALA A 385 -14.82 -29.34 -10.48
C ALA A 385 -14.03 -28.48 -11.47
N THR A 386 -14.71 -27.97 -12.48
CA THR A 386 -14.17 -27.04 -13.48
C THR A 386 -14.76 -25.64 -13.32
N ALA A 387 -15.88 -25.55 -12.58
CA ALA A 387 -16.53 -24.26 -12.30
C ALA A 387 -17.20 -24.29 -10.93
N LEU A 388 -17.35 -23.11 -10.33
CA LEU A 388 -18.11 -22.89 -9.12
C LEU A 388 -19.25 -21.91 -9.39
N VAL A 389 -20.44 -22.27 -8.97
CA VAL A 389 -21.63 -21.43 -9.07
C VAL A 389 -21.95 -20.89 -7.70
N TYR A 390 -21.96 -19.57 -7.58
CA TYR A 390 -22.37 -18.86 -6.37
C TYR A 390 -23.81 -18.40 -6.50
N SER A 391 -24.61 -18.70 -5.48
CA SER A 391 -25.98 -18.22 -5.39
C SER A 391 -26.29 -17.82 -3.95
N GLY A 392 -26.27 -16.54 -3.68
CA GLY A 392 -26.39 -16.04 -2.31
C GLY A 392 -25.20 -16.46 -1.45
N SER A 393 -25.48 -17.17 -0.34
CA SER A 393 -24.46 -17.77 0.53
C SER A 393 -24.09 -19.21 0.14
N SER A 394 -24.66 -19.76 -0.92
CA SER A 394 -24.40 -21.13 -1.35
C SER A 394 -23.43 -21.18 -2.53
N VAL A 395 -22.58 -22.20 -2.51
CA VAL A 395 -21.61 -22.48 -3.59
C VAL A 395 -21.84 -23.89 -4.08
N THR A 396 -21.95 -24.05 -5.39
CA THR A 396 -22.11 -25.34 -6.04
C THR A 396 -20.95 -25.57 -7.01
N ALA A 397 -20.24 -26.68 -6.88
CA ALA A 397 -19.24 -27.10 -7.84
C ALA A 397 -19.89 -27.79 -9.02
N THR A 398 -19.44 -27.53 -10.24
CA THR A 398 -19.84 -28.24 -11.45
C THR A 398 -18.63 -28.76 -12.20
N ASN A 399 -18.77 -29.92 -12.85
CA ASN A 399 -17.75 -30.50 -13.71
C ASN A 399 -17.79 -29.92 -15.14
N ALA A 400 -16.93 -30.43 -16.01
CA ALA A 400 -16.82 -29.96 -17.40
C ALA A 400 -18.13 -30.14 -18.21
N SER A 401 -18.99 -31.07 -17.81
CA SER A 401 -20.30 -31.29 -18.44
C SER A 401 -21.41 -30.38 -17.86
N GLY A 402 -21.11 -29.57 -16.85
CA GLY A 402 -22.06 -28.75 -16.13
C GLY A 402 -22.89 -29.47 -15.06
N SER A 403 -22.55 -30.73 -14.76
CA SER A 403 -23.21 -31.50 -13.70
C SER A 403 -22.65 -31.14 -12.33
N VAL A 404 -23.54 -31.13 -11.30
CA VAL A 404 -23.14 -30.83 -9.91
C VAL A 404 -22.23 -31.94 -9.37
N VAL A 405 -21.12 -31.51 -8.76
CA VAL A 405 -20.17 -32.40 -8.05
C VAL A 405 -20.26 -32.08 -6.56
N SER A 406 -20.78 -33.02 -5.78
CA SER A 406 -21.01 -32.79 -4.35
C SER A 406 -19.76 -32.80 -3.49
N ASN A 407 -18.74 -33.56 -3.91
CA ASN A 407 -17.45 -33.65 -3.23
C ASN A 407 -16.34 -33.64 -4.30
N PRO A 408 -16.01 -32.49 -4.85
CA PRO A 408 -14.99 -32.40 -5.89
C PRO A 408 -13.63 -32.86 -5.35
N SER A 409 -12.90 -33.63 -6.17
CA SER A 409 -11.58 -34.14 -5.78
C SER A 409 -10.50 -33.06 -5.76
N ASN A 410 -10.76 -31.94 -6.39
CA ASN A 410 -9.84 -30.80 -6.55
C ASN A 410 -10.21 -29.55 -5.74
N LEU A 411 -11.33 -29.58 -4.97
CA LEU A 411 -11.81 -28.42 -4.25
C LEU A 411 -12.44 -28.80 -2.91
N THR A 412 -12.30 -27.91 -1.93
CA THR A 412 -13.10 -27.92 -0.69
C THR A 412 -14.03 -26.71 -0.72
N ILE A 413 -15.33 -26.95 -0.54
CA ILE A 413 -16.36 -25.90 -0.49
C ILE A 413 -16.83 -25.79 0.95
N SER A 414 -16.69 -24.61 1.54
CA SER A 414 -17.11 -24.30 2.92
C SER A 414 -18.24 -23.29 2.98
#